data_13b711e6e0ac63e0c7d2e4ea7aaea0e5
#
_entry.id   13b711e6e0ac63e0c7d2e4ea7aaea0e5
#
_cell.length_a   1.000
_cell.length_b   1.000
_cell.length_c   1.000
_cell.angle_alpha   90.00
_cell.angle_beta   90.00
_cell.angle_gamma   90.00
#
_symmetry.space_group_name_H-M   'P 1'
#
loop_
_entity.id
_entity.type
_entity.pdbx_description
1 polymer ?
#
loop_
_entity_poly.entity_id
_entity_poly.type
_entity_poly.pdbx_seq_one_letter_code
_entity_poly.pdbx_strand_id
1 'polypeptide(L)'
;MPSDFPNRPVINLRTIFLNDFWFKFFGTSAFMLLFFWAYLFLLKSPAFPVTTMPLTVVDHWIGFAPLALIPYLSLWIYCSLPVTLMPTRSRLLNFGFWIGAMCLLALSIFYWWPNAVPPASIDWTQYPGVAFLKEVDAGGNACPSLHVAAAVYSSFWLYWLMREVRLGRGAQSIQVLWSVAIVYSTMATKQHVSLDVLAGVVLGTVFAGVSKWFDGKLPLIR
;
A
#
# COMPACT_ATOMS: atom_id res chain seq x y z
N MET A 1 -28.38 4.23 -22.57
CA MET A 1 -28.51 2.97 -21.85
C MET A 1 -29.16 3.27 -20.52
N PRO A 2 -30.35 2.70 -20.18
CA PRO A 2 -31.06 2.97 -18.95
C PRO A 2 -30.32 2.38 -17.76
N SER A 3 -30.40 3.08 -16.65
CA SER A 3 -29.82 2.75 -15.35
C SER A 3 -30.63 1.64 -14.65
N ASP A 4 -30.38 0.38 -15.01
CA ASP A 4 -30.97 -0.77 -14.32
C ASP A 4 -30.19 -1.15 -13.06
N PHE A 5 -30.26 -0.31 -12.05
CA PHE A 5 -29.97 -0.73 -10.67
C PHE A 5 -31.15 -0.37 -9.76
N PRO A 6 -32.17 -1.27 -9.67
CA PRO A 6 -33.28 -1.04 -8.76
C PRO A 6 -32.81 -1.13 -7.31
N ASN A 7 -33.19 -0.13 -6.50
CA ASN A 7 -33.32 -0.13 -5.04
C ASN A 7 -32.37 -1.04 -4.22
N ARG A 8 -31.05 -0.85 -4.33
CA ARG A 8 -30.18 -1.31 -3.25
C ARG A 8 -30.32 -0.35 -2.07
N PRO A 9 -30.55 -0.84 -0.84
CA PRO A 9 -30.66 0.01 0.33
C PRO A 9 -29.40 0.87 0.43
N VAL A 10 -29.58 2.15 0.78
CA VAL A 10 -28.48 3.07 1.08
C VAL A 10 -27.73 2.48 2.29
N ILE A 11 -26.57 1.89 2.02
CA ILE A 11 -25.77 1.25 3.06
C ILE A 11 -25.23 2.37 3.97
N ASN A 12 -25.62 2.37 5.24
CA ASN A 12 -25.17 3.36 6.21
C ASN A 12 -23.67 3.13 6.50
N LEU A 13 -22.81 4.11 6.19
CA LEU A 13 -21.37 4.05 6.43
C LEU A 13 -21.02 3.74 7.89
N ARG A 14 -21.80 4.28 8.85
CA ARG A 14 -21.61 3.99 10.27
C ARG A 14 -21.82 2.50 10.57
N THR A 15 -22.82 1.89 9.97
CA THR A 15 -23.08 0.46 10.14
C THR A 15 -21.93 -0.40 9.57
N ILE A 16 -21.41 -0.07 8.37
CA ILE A 16 -20.26 -0.77 7.80
C ILE A 16 -19.03 -0.63 8.71
N PHE A 17 -18.77 0.59 9.20
CA PHE A 17 -17.61 0.85 10.05
C PHE A 17 -17.65 0.05 11.35
N LEU A 18 -18.83 0.01 12.02
CA LEU A 18 -19.01 -0.69 13.29
C LEU A 18 -19.14 -2.21 13.12
N ASN A 19 -19.54 -2.67 11.92
CA ASN A 19 -19.66 -4.09 11.66
C ASN A 19 -18.29 -4.77 11.73
N ASP A 20 -18.21 -5.81 12.54
CA ASP A 20 -16.99 -6.58 12.76
C ASP A 20 -15.77 -5.72 13.20
N PHE A 21 -16.02 -4.60 13.89
CA PHE A 21 -14.97 -3.65 14.30
C PHE A 21 -13.78 -4.34 14.98
N TRP A 22 -14.02 -5.16 15.97
CA TRP A 22 -12.95 -5.85 16.69
C TRP A 22 -12.18 -6.85 15.81
N PHE A 23 -12.89 -7.52 14.92
CA PHE A 23 -12.25 -8.42 13.94
C PHE A 23 -11.35 -7.64 12.96
N LYS A 24 -11.83 -6.50 12.45
CA LYS A 24 -11.05 -5.60 11.61
C LYS A 24 -9.81 -5.08 12.36
N PHE A 25 -10.01 -4.59 13.58
CA PHE A 25 -8.94 -4.01 14.40
C PHE A 25 -7.85 -5.03 14.74
N PHE A 26 -8.22 -6.15 15.39
CA PHE A 26 -7.24 -7.15 15.79
C PHE A 26 -6.62 -7.89 14.61
N GLY A 27 -7.40 -8.19 13.57
CA GLY A 27 -6.90 -8.83 12.36
C GLY A 27 -5.87 -7.97 11.64
N THR A 28 -6.17 -6.68 11.45
CA THR A 28 -5.21 -5.74 10.83
C THR A 28 -3.97 -5.55 11.70
N SER A 29 -4.14 -5.39 13.02
CA SER A 29 -3.00 -5.24 13.94
C SER A 29 -2.09 -6.46 13.95
N ALA A 30 -2.66 -7.66 14.01
CA ALA A 30 -1.89 -8.91 13.96
C ALA A 30 -1.15 -9.06 12.62
N PHE A 31 -1.82 -8.76 11.50
CA PHE A 31 -1.20 -8.77 10.18
C PHE A 31 -0.02 -7.79 10.11
N MET A 32 -0.19 -6.56 10.57
CA MET A 32 0.87 -5.54 10.57
C MET A 32 2.07 -5.94 11.43
N LEU A 33 1.82 -6.47 12.64
CA LEU A 33 2.90 -6.94 13.51
C LEU A 33 3.71 -8.07 12.88
N LEU A 34 3.04 -9.08 12.31
CA LEU A 34 3.70 -10.19 11.63
C LEU A 34 4.47 -9.73 10.39
N PHE A 35 3.85 -8.86 9.59
CA PHE A 35 4.49 -8.30 8.40
C PHE A 35 5.75 -7.51 8.76
N PHE A 36 5.68 -6.57 9.70
CA PHE A 36 6.84 -5.78 10.09
C PHE A 36 7.93 -6.61 10.73
N TRP A 37 7.57 -7.60 11.52
CA TRP A 37 8.54 -8.53 12.06
C TRP A 37 9.32 -9.24 10.94
N ALA A 38 8.64 -9.81 9.97
CA ALA A 38 9.28 -10.49 8.83
C ALA A 38 10.07 -9.52 7.95
N TYR A 39 9.51 -8.35 7.65
CA TYR A 39 10.16 -7.32 6.84
C TYR A 39 11.46 -6.81 7.47
N LEU A 40 11.43 -6.43 8.76
CA LEU A 40 12.60 -5.94 9.47
C LEU A 40 13.64 -7.04 9.71
N PHE A 41 13.21 -8.29 9.89
CA PHE A 41 14.12 -9.43 9.97
C PHE A 41 14.94 -9.57 8.68
N LEU A 42 14.28 -9.57 7.52
CA LEU A 42 14.96 -9.66 6.22
C LEU A 42 15.85 -8.44 5.94
N LEU A 43 15.39 -7.25 6.32
CA LEU A 43 16.14 -6.02 6.15
C LEU A 43 17.46 -6.03 6.92
N LYS A 44 17.42 -6.51 8.18
CA LYS A 44 18.58 -6.51 9.08
C LYS A 44 19.51 -7.72 8.92
N SER A 45 19.01 -8.80 8.32
CA SER A 45 19.73 -10.06 8.17
C SER A 45 19.58 -10.60 6.75
N PRO A 46 20.11 -9.90 5.72
CA PRO A 46 20.01 -10.35 4.35
C PRO A 46 20.70 -11.70 4.15
N ALA A 47 20.00 -12.66 3.50
CA ALA A 47 20.52 -14.00 3.28
C ALA A 47 21.57 -14.08 2.17
N PHE A 48 21.62 -13.09 1.28
CA PHE A 48 22.51 -13.01 0.12
C PHE A 48 23.10 -11.60 0.00
N PRO A 49 24.14 -11.39 -0.84
CA PRO A 49 24.71 -10.08 -1.09
C PRO A 49 23.66 -9.08 -1.56
N VAL A 50 23.69 -7.87 -0.97
CA VAL A 50 22.71 -6.82 -1.30
C VAL A 50 23.06 -6.18 -2.64
N THR A 51 22.10 -6.17 -3.55
CA THR A 51 22.20 -5.51 -4.87
C THR A 51 21.76 -4.07 -4.78
N THR A 52 22.59 -3.12 -5.19
CA THR A 52 22.18 -1.72 -5.28
C THR A 52 21.34 -1.48 -6.54
N MET A 53 20.15 -0.89 -6.37
CA MET A 53 19.26 -0.58 -7.49
C MET A 53 19.83 0.55 -8.35
N PRO A 54 19.77 0.44 -9.69
CA PRO A 54 20.28 1.48 -10.56
C PRO A 54 19.34 2.69 -10.59
N LEU A 55 19.92 3.88 -10.67
CA LEU A 55 19.20 5.12 -10.91
C LEU A 55 18.84 5.28 -12.39
N THR A 56 17.66 5.81 -12.65
CA THR A 56 17.21 6.19 -13.98
C THR A 56 17.16 7.70 -14.14
N VAL A 57 16.84 8.18 -15.34
CA VAL A 57 16.64 9.62 -15.62
C VAL A 57 15.53 10.21 -14.74
N VAL A 58 14.47 9.44 -14.45
CA VAL A 58 13.36 9.87 -13.59
C VAL A 58 13.81 10.15 -12.16
N ASP A 59 14.75 9.37 -11.64
CA ASP A 59 15.30 9.53 -10.29
C ASP A 59 16.10 10.82 -10.13
N HIS A 60 16.72 11.30 -11.22
CA HIS A 60 17.42 12.58 -11.25
C HIS A 60 16.46 13.77 -11.34
N TRP A 61 15.30 13.61 -11.98
CA TRP A 61 14.29 14.68 -12.06
C TRP A 61 13.54 14.89 -10.73
N ILE A 62 13.35 13.83 -9.96
CA ILE A 62 12.67 13.92 -8.65
C ILE A 62 13.70 14.28 -7.58
N GLY A 63 13.74 15.56 -7.22
CA GLY A 63 14.55 16.08 -6.13
C GLY A 63 14.08 15.56 -4.75
N PHE A 64 14.94 15.71 -3.75
CA PHE A 64 14.55 15.46 -2.36
C PHE A 64 13.57 16.53 -1.87
N ALA A 65 12.47 16.09 -1.25
CA ALA A 65 11.45 16.98 -0.69
C ALA A 65 11.06 16.50 0.73
N PRO A 66 11.51 17.19 1.79
CA PRO A 66 11.25 16.74 3.17
C PRO A 66 9.77 16.72 3.52
N LEU A 67 8.94 17.61 2.96
CA LEU A 67 7.48 17.61 3.16
C LEU A 67 6.80 16.38 2.57
N ALA A 68 7.42 15.65 1.65
CA ALA A 68 6.93 14.39 1.13
C ALA A 68 6.87 13.29 2.20
N LEU A 69 7.50 13.50 3.36
CA LEU A 69 7.35 12.60 4.51
C LEU A 69 5.90 12.48 4.98
N ILE A 70 5.08 13.54 4.84
CA ILE A 70 3.68 13.54 5.25
C ILE A 70 2.86 12.50 4.46
N PRO A 71 2.76 12.59 3.11
CA PRO A 71 2.08 11.54 2.36
C PRO A 71 2.75 10.17 2.51
N TYR A 72 4.07 10.09 2.65
CA TYR A 72 4.78 8.84 2.89
C TYR A 72 4.26 8.12 4.15
N LEU A 73 4.25 8.77 5.29
CA LEU A 73 3.80 8.22 6.56
C LEU A 73 2.29 7.96 6.60
N SER A 74 1.50 8.70 5.80
CA SER A 74 0.06 8.50 5.72
C SER A 74 -0.36 7.18 5.09
N LEU A 75 0.56 6.43 4.47
CA LEU A 75 0.29 5.12 3.87
C LEU A 75 -0.45 4.19 4.84
N TRP A 76 -0.03 4.15 6.09
CA TRP A 76 -0.58 3.23 7.09
C TRP A 76 -2.06 3.50 7.36
N ILE A 77 -2.43 4.78 7.44
CA ILE A 77 -3.83 5.20 7.53
C ILE A 77 -4.55 4.85 6.22
N TYR A 78 -3.94 5.18 5.09
CA TYR A 78 -4.52 4.97 3.77
C TYR A 78 -4.84 3.48 3.50
N CYS A 79 -3.92 2.57 3.82
CA CYS A 79 -4.13 1.13 3.67
C CYS A 79 -5.22 0.56 4.59
N SER A 80 -5.52 1.25 5.70
CA SER A 80 -6.59 0.87 6.62
C SER A 80 -7.99 1.27 6.14
N LEU A 81 -8.11 2.26 5.23
CA LEU A 81 -9.39 2.76 4.75
C LEU A 81 -10.24 1.69 4.03
N PRO A 82 -9.72 0.86 3.10
CA PRO A 82 -10.50 -0.22 2.52
C PRO A 82 -11.09 -1.16 3.58
N VAL A 83 -10.29 -1.51 4.60
CA VAL A 83 -10.72 -2.39 5.71
C VAL A 83 -11.94 -1.80 6.43
N THR A 84 -11.96 -0.48 6.70
CA THR A 84 -13.08 0.17 7.36
C THR A 84 -14.37 0.12 6.54
N LEU A 85 -14.26 0.16 5.20
CA LEU A 85 -15.39 0.15 4.27
C LEU A 85 -15.80 -1.25 3.82
N MET A 86 -15.14 -2.33 4.29
CA MET A 86 -15.53 -3.71 3.95
C MET A 86 -16.87 -4.06 4.62
N PRO A 87 -17.89 -4.43 3.82
CA PRO A 87 -19.22 -4.67 4.36
C PRO A 87 -19.38 -6.05 5.01
N THR A 88 -18.55 -7.04 4.63
CA THR A 88 -18.64 -8.42 5.11
C THR A 88 -17.28 -9.01 5.46
N ARG A 89 -17.28 -9.99 6.36
CA ARG A 89 -16.07 -10.77 6.71
C ARG A 89 -15.47 -11.49 5.50
N SER A 90 -16.29 -12.05 4.62
CA SER A 90 -15.80 -12.77 3.44
C SER A 90 -14.99 -11.86 2.52
N ARG A 91 -15.47 -10.64 2.28
CA ARG A 91 -14.74 -9.64 1.48
C ARG A 91 -13.48 -9.15 2.20
N LEU A 92 -13.58 -8.94 3.52
CA LEU A 92 -12.42 -8.56 4.33
C LEU A 92 -11.34 -9.65 4.31
N LEU A 93 -11.71 -10.91 4.43
CA LEU A 93 -10.79 -12.04 4.35
C LEU A 93 -10.18 -12.17 2.94
N ASN A 94 -10.97 -11.96 1.88
CA ASN A 94 -10.45 -11.92 0.51
C ASN A 94 -9.42 -10.81 0.32
N PHE A 95 -9.73 -9.58 0.78
CA PHE A 95 -8.80 -8.45 0.77
C PHE A 95 -7.51 -8.79 1.52
N GLY A 96 -7.66 -9.28 2.77
CA GLY A 96 -6.53 -9.63 3.63
C GLY A 96 -5.67 -10.76 3.08
N PHE A 97 -6.29 -11.79 2.49
CA PHE A 97 -5.57 -12.91 1.88
C PHE A 97 -4.69 -12.43 0.71
N TRP A 98 -5.23 -11.61 -0.19
CA TRP A 98 -4.50 -11.19 -1.38
C TRP A 98 -3.43 -10.13 -1.08
N ILE A 99 -3.67 -9.20 -0.14
CA ILE A 99 -2.60 -8.29 0.30
C ILE A 99 -1.51 -9.08 1.05
N GLY A 100 -1.87 -10.09 1.82
CA GLY A 100 -0.93 -11.00 2.48
C GLY A 100 -0.09 -11.79 1.49
N ALA A 101 -0.72 -12.37 0.45
CA ALA A 101 -0.03 -13.07 -0.63
C ALA A 101 0.92 -12.15 -1.40
N MET A 102 0.51 -10.90 -1.66
CA MET A 102 1.35 -9.87 -2.27
C MET A 102 2.58 -9.58 -1.41
N CYS A 103 2.39 -9.39 -0.11
CA CYS A 103 3.50 -9.16 0.83
C CYS A 103 4.44 -10.38 0.90
N LEU A 104 3.90 -11.60 0.96
CA LEU A 104 4.71 -12.82 0.98
C LEU A 104 5.54 -12.99 -0.29
N LEU A 105 4.97 -12.66 -1.46
CA LEU A 105 5.73 -12.69 -2.71
C LEU A 105 6.90 -11.69 -2.67
N ALA A 106 6.65 -10.45 -2.22
CA ALA A 106 7.70 -9.45 -2.11
C ALA A 106 8.76 -9.82 -1.07
N LEU A 107 8.36 -10.33 0.11
CA LEU A 107 9.29 -10.84 1.12
C LEU A 107 10.14 -12.01 0.60
N SER A 108 9.55 -12.89 -0.23
CA SER A 108 10.29 -13.96 -0.91
C SER A 108 11.34 -13.39 -1.88
N ILE A 109 11.00 -12.34 -2.61
CA ILE A 109 11.94 -11.64 -3.50
C ILE A 109 13.08 -11.04 -2.66
N PHE A 110 12.77 -10.34 -1.55
CA PHE A 110 13.79 -9.75 -0.67
C PHE A 110 14.70 -10.81 -0.03
N TYR A 111 14.18 -11.98 0.27
CA TYR A 111 14.97 -13.08 0.78
C TYR A 111 15.99 -13.58 -0.26
N TRP A 112 15.52 -13.90 -1.50
CA TRP A 112 16.36 -14.47 -2.54
C TRP A 112 17.21 -13.44 -3.30
N TRP A 113 16.75 -12.20 -3.30
CA TRP A 113 17.42 -11.09 -3.95
C TRP A 113 17.36 -9.83 -3.09
N PRO A 114 18.17 -9.78 -2.00
CA PRO A 114 18.29 -8.58 -1.20
C PRO A 114 18.73 -7.40 -2.04
N ASN A 115 18.02 -6.30 -1.93
CA ASN A 115 18.30 -5.13 -2.74
C ASN A 115 18.09 -3.84 -1.92
N ALA A 116 18.76 -2.77 -2.31
CA ALA A 116 18.74 -1.51 -1.60
C ALA A 116 18.82 -0.32 -2.55
N VAL A 117 18.24 0.80 -2.14
CA VAL A 117 18.38 2.08 -2.83
C VAL A 117 19.81 2.60 -2.66
N PRO A 118 20.43 3.20 -3.69
CA PRO A 118 21.75 3.81 -3.55
C PRO A 118 21.71 4.96 -2.54
N PRO A 119 22.77 5.16 -1.73
CA PRO A 119 22.82 6.24 -0.75
C PRO A 119 22.73 7.60 -1.45
N ALA A 120 21.87 8.47 -0.94
CA ALA A 120 21.76 9.84 -1.41
C ALA A 120 22.77 10.74 -0.67
N SER A 121 23.42 11.65 -1.40
CA SER A 121 24.36 12.65 -0.83
C SER A 121 23.59 13.80 -0.16
N ILE A 122 22.86 13.48 0.92
CA ILE A 122 22.04 14.43 1.68
C ILE A 122 22.47 14.36 3.14
N ASP A 123 22.67 15.51 3.75
CA ASP A 123 22.89 15.63 5.19
C ASP A 123 21.56 15.45 5.94
N TRP A 124 21.29 14.22 6.39
CA TRP A 124 20.05 13.84 7.06
C TRP A 124 19.86 14.51 8.42
N THR A 125 20.94 15.02 9.04
CA THR A 125 20.85 15.67 10.35
C THR A 125 20.00 16.94 10.32
N GLN A 126 19.88 17.56 9.15
CA GLN A 126 19.01 18.73 8.92
C GLN A 126 17.53 18.37 8.84
N TYR A 127 17.17 17.07 8.76
CA TYR A 127 15.80 16.57 8.56
C TYR A 127 15.46 15.45 9.54
N PRO A 128 15.26 15.73 10.84
CA PRO A 128 15.16 14.72 11.90
C PRO A 128 14.08 13.63 11.62
N GLY A 129 12.94 14.01 11.05
CA GLY A 129 11.90 13.04 10.73
C GLY A 129 12.30 12.07 9.62
N VAL A 130 13.04 12.53 8.60
CA VAL A 130 13.57 11.67 7.53
C VAL A 130 14.76 10.86 8.03
N ALA A 131 15.61 11.45 8.91
CA ALA A 131 16.72 10.76 9.56
C ALA A 131 16.21 9.53 10.34
N PHE A 132 15.19 9.73 11.18
CA PHE A 132 14.55 8.64 11.93
C PHE A 132 14.01 7.54 10.97
N LEU A 133 13.36 7.93 9.87
CA LEU A 133 12.89 6.97 8.87
C LEU A 133 14.06 6.15 8.29
N LYS A 134 15.19 6.79 8.00
CA LYS A 134 16.39 6.14 7.47
C LYS A 134 17.07 5.19 8.47
N GLU A 135 16.95 5.45 9.76
CA GLU A 135 17.42 4.55 10.81
C GLU A 135 16.57 3.27 10.90
N VAL A 136 15.25 3.40 10.70
CA VAL A 136 14.32 2.26 10.78
C VAL A 136 14.34 1.44 9.49
N ASP A 137 14.27 2.12 8.35
CA ASP A 137 14.13 1.54 7.01
C ASP A 137 15.31 1.96 6.12
N ALA A 138 16.48 1.50 6.40
CA ALA A 138 17.76 1.87 5.77
C ALA A 138 17.82 1.83 4.23
N GLY A 139 16.66 1.93 3.53
CA GLY A 139 16.52 1.88 2.08
C GLY A 139 16.79 0.50 1.49
N GLY A 140 16.78 -0.55 2.32
CA GLY A 140 16.81 -1.94 1.88
C GLY A 140 15.42 -2.49 1.59
N ASN A 141 15.36 -3.74 1.10
CA ASN A 141 14.11 -4.35 0.64
C ASN A 141 13.36 -3.44 -0.35
N ALA A 142 14.11 -2.86 -1.29
CA ALA A 142 13.65 -1.76 -2.12
C ALA A 142 12.73 -2.21 -3.27
N CYS A 143 13.12 -3.23 -4.01
CA CYS A 143 12.40 -3.68 -5.21
C CYS A 143 11.82 -5.10 -5.04
N PRO A 144 10.49 -5.27 -5.25
CA PRO A 144 9.48 -4.25 -5.56
C PRO A 144 9.11 -3.39 -4.36
N SER A 145 8.81 -2.10 -4.56
CA SER A 145 8.35 -1.24 -3.47
C SER A 145 7.03 -1.72 -2.89
N LEU A 146 7.07 -2.25 -1.66
CA LEU A 146 5.85 -2.65 -0.95
C LEU A 146 5.00 -1.45 -0.52
N HIS A 147 5.62 -0.29 -0.26
CA HIS A 147 4.91 0.97 -0.05
C HIS A 147 3.99 1.30 -1.23
N VAL A 148 4.56 1.26 -2.43
CA VAL A 148 3.82 1.53 -3.67
C VAL A 148 2.80 0.45 -3.94
N ALA A 149 3.16 -0.83 -3.81
CA ALA A 149 2.25 -1.94 -4.06
C ALA A 149 1.03 -1.90 -3.13
N ALA A 150 1.23 -1.62 -1.83
CA ALA A 150 0.14 -1.50 -0.86
C ALA A 150 -0.74 -0.27 -1.13
N ALA A 151 -0.14 0.89 -1.50
CA ALA A 151 -0.90 2.08 -1.87
C ALA A 151 -1.78 1.83 -3.10
N VAL A 152 -1.23 1.22 -4.15
CA VAL A 152 -1.95 0.92 -5.40
C VAL A 152 -3.06 -0.11 -5.16
N TYR A 153 -2.76 -1.21 -4.48
CA TYR A 153 -3.74 -2.24 -4.11
C TYR A 153 -4.90 -1.64 -3.32
N SER A 154 -4.59 -0.85 -2.31
CA SER A 154 -5.59 -0.18 -1.46
C SER A 154 -6.39 0.87 -2.21
N SER A 155 -5.76 1.60 -3.15
CA SER A 155 -6.43 2.59 -4.00
C SER A 155 -7.51 1.97 -4.89
N PHE A 156 -7.21 0.84 -5.53
CA PHE A 156 -8.20 0.12 -6.34
C PHE A 156 -9.37 -0.36 -5.48
N TRP A 157 -9.10 -0.98 -4.33
CA TRP A 157 -10.16 -1.46 -3.45
C TRP A 157 -10.99 -0.31 -2.89
N LEU A 158 -10.35 0.78 -2.45
CA LEU A 158 -11.03 1.95 -1.94
C LEU A 158 -11.92 2.58 -3.01
N TYR A 159 -11.44 2.69 -4.24
CA TYR A 159 -12.22 3.19 -5.36
C TYR A 159 -13.48 2.35 -5.62
N TRP A 160 -13.37 1.02 -5.64
CA TRP A 160 -14.51 0.13 -5.85
C TRP A 160 -15.53 0.22 -4.71
N LEU A 161 -15.06 0.21 -3.47
CA LEU A 161 -15.91 0.33 -2.28
C LEU A 161 -16.63 1.68 -2.24
N MET A 162 -15.93 2.78 -2.51
CA MET A 162 -16.53 4.11 -2.56
C MET A 162 -17.62 4.22 -3.63
N ARG A 163 -17.45 3.55 -4.77
CA ARG A 163 -18.50 3.46 -5.78
C ARG A 163 -19.72 2.66 -5.31
N GLU A 164 -19.50 1.57 -4.62
CA GLU A 164 -20.57 0.72 -4.08
C GLU A 164 -21.41 1.47 -3.04
N VAL A 165 -20.77 2.26 -2.17
CA VAL A 165 -21.46 3.11 -1.17
C VAL A 165 -21.89 4.47 -1.74
N ARG A 166 -21.76 4.68 -3.04
CA ARG A 166 -22.17 5.90 -3.78
C ARG A 166 -21.52 7.20 -3.30
N LEU A 167 -20.28 7.13 -2.82
CA LEU A 167 -19.53 8.35 -2.54
C LEU A 167 -19.29 9.16 -3.82
N GLY A 168 -19.39 10.48 -3.70
CA GLY A 168 -19.28 11.40 -4.82
C GLY A 168 -17.94 11.30 -5.57
N ARG A 169 -17.94 11.68 -6.85
CA ARG A 169 -16.73 11.65 -7.71
C ARG A 169 -15.58 12.45 -7.10
N GLY A 170 -15.87 13.55 -6.38
CA GLY A 170 -14.83 14.35 -5.71
C GLY A 170 -14.04 13.53 -4.69
N ALA A 171 -14.71 12.77 -3.83
CA ALA A 171 -14.06 11.90 -2.85
C ALA A 171 -13.23 10.79 -3.54
N GLN A 172 -13.75 10.21 -4.63
CA GLN A 172 -13.04 9.22 -5.44
C GLN A 172 -11.76 9.80 -6.07
N SER A 173 -11.83 11.03 -6.59
CA SER A 173 -10.65 11.72 -7.15
C SER A 173 -9.63 12.05 -6.07
N ILE A 174 -10.06 12.55 -4.92
CA ILE A 174 -9.17 12.89 -3.79
C ILE A 174 -8.38 11.66 -3.34
N GLN A 175 -9.04 10.51 -3.16
CA GLN A 175 -8.34 9.29 -2.74
C GLN A 175 -7.31 8.81 -3.78
N VAL A 176 -7.62 8.91 -5.09
CA VAL A 176 -6.66 8.55 -6.15
C VAL A 176 -5.47 9.51 -6.15
N LEU A 177 -5.73 10.83 -6.09
CA LEU A 177 -4.67 11.83 -6.02
C LEU A 177 -3.78 11.64 -4.79
N TRP A 178 -4.39 11.26 -3.66
CA TRP A 178 -3.62 10.96 -2.45
C TRP A 178 -2.75 9.71 -2.61
N SER A 179 -3.26 8.65 -3.27
CA SER A 179 -2.45 7.49 -3.63
C SER A 179 -1.26 7.87 -4.52
N VAL A 180 -1.48 8.71 -5.52
CA VAL A 180 -0.39 9.23 -6.38
C VAL A 180 0.61 10.02 -5.55
N ALA A 181 0.16 10.85 -4.60
CA ALA A 181 1.05 11.58 -3.70
C ALA A 181 1.88 10.64 -2.81
N ILE A 182 1.29 9.54 -2.31
CA ILE A 182 2.03 8.50 -1.57
C ILE A 182 3.09 7.86 -2.47
N VAL A 183 2.75 7.47 -3.69
CA VAL A 183 3.70 6.88 -4.65
C VAL A 183 4.84 7.86 -4.95
N TYR A 184 4.54 9.10 -5.27
CA TYR A 184 5.54 10.15 -5.50
C TYR A 184 6.45 10.34 -4.28
N SER A 185 5.87 10.33 -3.08
CA SER A 185 6.60 10.57 -1.84
C SER A 185 7.70 9.57 -1.57
N THR A 186 7.56 8.32 -2.04
CA THR A 186 8.58 7.28 -1.85
C THR A 186 9.89 7.63 -2.58
N MET A 187 9.81 8.27 -3.74
CA MET A 187 10.96 8.75 -4.49
C MET A 187 11.48 10.09 -3.94
N ALA A 188 10.56 11.01 -3.57
CA ALA A 188 10.91 12.31 -3.04
C ALA A 188 11.56 12.27 -1.65
N THR A 189 11.28 11.25 -0.84
CA THR A 189 11.99 10.96 0.43
C THR A 189 13.25 10.11 0.25
N LYS A 190 13.60 9.75 -1.01
CA LYS A 190 14.74 8.89 -1.35
C LYS A 190 14.69 7.51 -0.65
N GLN A 191 13.48 6.98 -0.46
CA GLN A 191 13.27 5.60 0.03
C GLN A 191 13.19 4.59 -1.10
N HIS A 192 12.80 5.01 -2.30
CA HIS A 192 12.68 4.16 -3.48
C HIS A 192 13.22 4.87 -4.73
N VAL A 193 13.62 4.08 -5.71
CA VAL A 193 13.93 4.53 -7.06
C VAL A 193 12.80 4.15 -8.03
N SER A 194 12.81 4.74 -9.21
CA SER A 194 11.73 4.59 -10.21
C SER A 194 11.46 3.13 -10.60
N LEU A 195 12.48 2.28 -10.65
CA LEU A 195 12.32 0.86 -10.95
C LEU A 195 11.58 0.11 -9.84
N ASP A 196 11.86 0.43 -8.57
CA ASP A 196 11.15 -0.14 -7.43
C ASP A 196 9.68 0.27 -7.46
N VAL A 197 9.44 1.54 -7.77
CA VAL A 197 8.10 2.12 -7.90
C VAL A 197 7.34 1.42 -9.01
N LEU A 198 7.93 1.28 -10.20
CA LEU A 198 7.29 0.61 -11.33
C LEU A 198 6.93 -0.85 -10.99
N ALA A 199 7.88 -1.59 -10.40
CA ALA A 199 7.64 -2.96 -9.94
C ALA A 199 6.52 -3.03 -8.89
N GLY A 200 6.49 -2.06 -7.95
CA GLY A 200 5.42 -1.93 -6.95
C GLY A 200 4.06 -1.64 -7.56
N VAL A 201 3.98 -0.74 -8.55
CA VAL A 201 2.72 -0.45 -9.28
C VAL A 201 2.20 -1.70 -9.99
N VAL A 202 3.06 -2.42 -10.70
CA VAL A 202 2.68 -3.67 -11.38
C VAL A 202 2.19 -4.69 -10.36
N LEU A 203 2.93 -4.91 -9.29
CA LEU A 203 2.58 -5.86 -8.24
C LEU A 203 1.23 -5.52 -7.61
N GLY A 204 1.02 -4.28 -7.15
CA GLY A 204 -0.23 -3.83 -6.55
C GLY A 204 -1.42 -3.94 -7.50
N THR A 205 -1.24 -3.59 -8.78
CA THR A 205 -2.29 -3.67 -9.80
C THR A 205 -2.70 -5.12 -10.09
N VAL A 206 -1.73 -6.02 -10.28
CA VAL A 206 -2.00 -7.44 -10.54
C VAL A 206 -2.78 -8.06 -9.36
N PHE A 207 -2.31 -7.86 -8.15
CA PHE A 207 -2.97 -8.42 -6.97
C PHE A 207 -4.35 -7.79 -6.72
N ALA A 208 -4.54 -6.50 -6.98
CA ALA A 208 -5.86 -5.88 -6.92
C ALA A 208 -6.83 -6.50 -7.94
N GLY A 209 -6.39 -6.70 -9.18
CA GLY A 209 -7.19 -7.33 -10.23
C GLY A 209 -7.60 -8.76 -9.87
N VAL A 210 -6.64 -9.58 -9.42
CA VAL A 210 -6.90 -10.97 -8.99
C VAL A 210 -7.85 -10.99 -7.79
N SER A 211 -7.59 -10.17 -6.77
CA SER A 211 -8.44 -10.06 -5.59
C SER A 211 -9.87 -9.66 -5.95
N LYS A 212 -10.04 -8.72 -6.90
CA LYS A 212 -11.37 -8.29 -7.36
C LYS A 212 -12.10 -9.38 -8.15
N TRP A 213 -11.39 -10.15 -8.94
CA TRP A 213 -11.98 -11.28 -9.65
C TRP A 213 -12.53 -12.35 -8.69
N PHE A 214 -11.82 -12.63 -7.60
CA PHE A 214 -12.31 -13.54 -6.54
C PHE A 214 -13.48 -12.90 -5.77
N ASP A 215 -13.44 -11.60 -5.48
CA ASP A 215 -14.52 -10.86 -4.82
C ASP A 215 -15.85 -11.00 -5.58
N GLY A 216 -15.80 -10.97 -6.91
CA GLY A 216 -16.99 -11.16 -7.77
C GLY A 216 -17.64 -12.55 -7.66
N LYS A 217 -16.94 -13.53 -7.08
CA LYS A 217 -17.44 -14.90 -6.83
C LYS A 217 -18.00 -15.10 -5.43
N LEU A 218 -17.77 -14.13 -4.52
CA LEU A 218 -18.29 -14.20 -3.17
C LEU A 218 -19.79 -13.88 -3.15
N PRO A 219 -20.56 -14.52 -2.27
CA PRO A 219 -21.98 -14.23 -2.14
C PRO A 219 -22.17 -12.75 -1.79
N LEU A 220 -22.94 -12.05 -2.61
CA LEU A 220 -23.44 -10.72 -2.28
C LEU A 220 -24.27 -10.84 -1.01
N ILE A 221 -24.12 -9.88 -0.10
CA ILE A 221 -24.86 -9.82 1.17
C ILE A 221 -26.35 -10.04 0.89
N ARG A 222 -26.92 -11.01 1.56
CA ARG A 222 -28.37 -11.06 1.77
C ARG A 222 -28.74 -10.20 2.96
#